data_0abefe85154335085fc73b4a1ee746f3
#
_entry.id   0abefe85154335085fc73b4a1ee746f3
#
_cell.length_a   1.000
_cell.length_b   1.000
_cell.length_c   1.000
_cell.angle_alpha   90.00
_cell.angle_beta   90.00
_cell.angle_gamma   90.00
#
_symmetry.space_group_name_H-M   'P 1'
#
loop_
_entity.id
_entity.type
_entity.pdbx_description
1 polymer ?
#
loop_
_entity_poly.entity_id
_entity_poly.type
_entity_poly.pdbx_seq_one_letter_code
_entity_poly.pdbx_strand_id
1 'polypeptide(L)'
;MRKKGTLTKAVQRARQSSLGFPKVPKDWEEMEVPDTLRSTKDNLPFLVFDGPVDEGRMEKVLVFMSPTGVEVLNSSDEWYADGTFNCAKSTLFAQLFVIFAKSMSGKVVPCAFSFLPSKEGLCYAKVFSVLKQQNVAEPKILHTDFERGIFNGFLQHYPDARIGGCDVHFKRAIRTKLAEFGLIPLVNDCLEFQTFVRYLWSLSLVPPEQVVPVWEDFIGQHFQELENNVDVAAEEKATTDFLTYFEKTWVGAMKPTHERRSPLFKHTMWNQYQSLVLEDYDTSSNAAEGYNNAFNLSLPKNSSIWMVIKQLINEESVARLSLRDALLGADSKKNKSRTLRAIQRRTDLQSIVQKFGQVPLKEYMKNLIEYYNH
;
A
#
# COMPACT_ATOMS: atom_id res chain seq x y z
N MET A 1 1.51 -33.83 -31.94
CA MET A 1 2.16 -32.77 -31.14
C MET A 1 1.31 -32.50 -29.89
N ARG A 2 1.75 -32.88 -28.70
CA ARG A 2 1.09 -32.49 -27.43
C ARG A 2 1.27 -30.98 -27.24
N LYS A 3 0.16 -30.24 -27.08
CA LYS A 3 0.19 -28.79 -26.88
C LYS A 3 1.10 -28.42 -25.68
N LYS A 4 1.98 -27.44 -25.84
CA LYS A 4 2.90 -26.93 -24.78
C LYS A 4 2.23 -26.79 -23.39
N GLY A 5 0.95 -26.40 -23.32
CA GLY A 5 0.18 -26.28 -22.08
C GLY A 5 -0.10 -27.61 -21.34
N THR A 6 -0.09 -28.75 -22.03
CA THR A 6 -0.34 -30.07 -21.42
C THR A 6 0.91 -30.56 -20.67
N LEU A 7 2.10 -30.30 -21.24
CA LEU A 7 3.38 -30.66 -20.63
C LEU A 7 3.61 -29.85 -19.34
N THR A 8 3.32 -28.55 -19.35
CA THR A 8 3.44 -27.67 -18.19
C THR A 8 2.54 -28.12 -17.04
N LYS A 9 1.28 -28.51 -17.35
CA LYS A 9 0.35 -29.04 -16.34
C LYS A 9 0.80 -30.38 -15.76
N ALA A 10 1.39 -31.25 -16.57
CA ALA A 10 1.92 -32.54 -16.10
C ALA A 10 3.13 -32.36 -15.18
N VAL A 11 4.06 -31.47 -15.51
CA VAL A 11 5.22 -31.13 -14.67
C VAL A 11 4.78 -30.50 -13.34
N GLN A 12 3.78 -29.62 -13.37
CA GLN A 12 3.22 -29.02 -12.14
C GLN A 12 2.57 -30.09 -11.24
N ARG A 13 1.78 -31.01 -11.80
CA ARG A 13 1.18 -32.11 -11.04
C ARG A 13 2.26 -33.04 -10.46
N ALA A 14 3.28 -33.37 -11.22
CA ALA A 14 4.40 -34.19 -10.75
C ALA A 14 5.16 -33.49 -9.60
N ARG A 15 5.39 -32.18 -9.68
CA ARG A 15 6.01 -31.40 -8.58
C ARG A 15 5.11 -31.34 -7.34
N GLN A 16 3.81 -31.18 -7.49
CA GLN A 16 2.86 -31.21 -6.36
C GLN A 16 2.83 -32.59 -5.69
N SER A 17 2.79 -33.67 -6.47
CA SER A 17 2.79 -35.04 -5.93
C SER A 17 4.13 -35.41 -5.28
N SER A 18 5.25 -34.92 -5.81
CA SER A 18 6.58 -35.17 -5.21
C SER A 18 6.81 -34.45 -3.87
N LEU A 19 6.02 -33.41 -3.57
CA LEU A 19 6.09 -32.67 -2.31
C LEU A 19 5.19 -33.26 -1.22
N GLY A 20 4.39 -34.29 -1.54
CA GLY A 20 3.50 -34.95 -0.57
C GLY A 20 2.33 -34.08 -0.08
N PHE A 21 2.02 -32.97 -0.77
CA PHE A 21 0.90 -32.11 -0.37
C PHE A 21 -0.45 -32.74 -0.76
N PRO A 22 -1.49 -32.52 0.07
CA PRO A 22 -2.84 -32.95 -0.26
C PRO A 22 -3.38 -32.24 -1.49
N LYS A 23 -4.50 -32.70 -2.01
CA LYS A 23 -5.23 -31.98 -3.06
C LYS A 23 -5.57 -30.58 -2.58
N VAL A 24 -5.59 -29.61 -3.55
CA VAL A 24 -6.08 -28.27 -3.24
C VAL A 24 -7.57 -28.35 -2.91
N PRO A 25 -7.99 -27.83 -1.75
CA PRO A 25 -9.39 -27.86 -1.36
C PRO A 25 -10.23 -27.01 -2.32
N LYS A 26 -11.48 -27.41 -2.54
CA LYS A 26 -12.42 -26.72 -3.43
C LYS A 26 -13.49 -25.95 -2.66
N ASP A 27 -13.71 -26.32 -1.44
CA ASP A 27 -14.67 -25.72 -0.51
C ASP A 27 -14.03 -25.46 0.85
N TRP A 28 -14.77 -24.75 1.71
CA TRP A 28 -14.30 -24.35 3.03
C TRP A 28 -14.29 -25.49 4.05
N GLU A 29 -15.08 -26.53 3.84
CA GLU A 29 -15.13 -27.72 4.70
C GLU A 29 -13.85 -28.55 4.55
N GLU A 30 -13.36 -28.68 3.30
CA GLU A 30 -12.11 -29.37 3.00
C GLU A 30 -10.86 -28.54 3.35
N MET A 31 -11.02 -27.23 3.66
CA MET A 31 -9.89 -26.33 3.89
C MET A 31 -9.25 -26.57 5.25
N GLU A 32 -8.19 -27.34 5.25
CA GLU A 32 -7.33 -27.60 6.41
C GLU A 32 -5.86 -27.47 6.02
N VAL A 33 -5.10 -26.65 6.78
CA VAL A 33 -3.66 -26.46 6.54
C VAL A 33 -2.90 -27.69 7.05
N PRO A 34 -2.09 -28.37 6.19
CA PRO A 34 -1.30 -29.50 6.63
C PRO A 34 -0.36 -29.16 7.78
N ASP A 35 -0.15 -30.07 8.72
CA ASP A 35 0.73 -29.85 9.90
C ASP A 35 2.15 -29.43 9.51
N THR A 36 2.68 -29.96 8.42
CA THR A 36 4.01 -29.61 7.89
C THR A 36 4.14 -28.17 7.41
N LEU A 37 3.01 -27.45 7.29
CA LEU A 37 2.95 -26.05 6.85
C LEU A 37 2.49 -25.09 7.97
N ARG A 38 2.32 -25.58 9.21
CA ARG A 38 1.89 -24.78 10.36
C ARG A 38 3.05 -24.16 11.13
N SER A 39 4.28 -24.58 10.86
CA SER A 39 5.47 -24.15 11.57
C SER A 39 6.54 -23.58 10.63
N THR A 40 7.41 -22.74 11.19
CA THR A 40 8.62 -22.26 10.51
C THR A 40 9.60 -23.42 10.26
N LYS A 41 10.71 -23.17 9.53
CA LYS A 41 11.78 -24.16 9.34
C LYS A 41 12.44 -24.63 10.65
N ASP A 42 12.40 -23.80 11.67
CA ASP A 42 12.95 -24.10 12.99
C ASP A 42 11.90 -24.64 13.97
N ASN A 43 10.78 -25.13 13.44
CA ASN A 43 9.66 -25.70 14.20
C ASN A 43 9.01 -24.72 15.20
N LEU A 44 9.11 -23.39 14.97
CA LEU A 44 8.37 -22.41 15.74
C LEU A 44 6.95 -22.28 15.17
N PRO A 45 5.94 -21.91 15.99
CA PRO A 45 4.59 -21.64 15.51
C PRO A 45 4.60 -20.60 14.39
N PHE A 46 3.84 -20.86 13.31
CA PHE A 46 3.72 -19.93 12.18
C PHE A 46 2.28 -19.68 11.77
N LEU A 47 1.41 -20.71 11.68
CA LEU A 47 -0.01 -20.55 11.53
C LEU A 47 -0.61 -20.18 12.90
N VAL A 48 -1.01 -18.92 13.06
CA VAL A 48 -1.55 -18.38 14.33
C VAL A 48 -3.08 -18.30 14.33
N PHE A 49 -3.70 -18.38 13.15
CA PHE A 49 -5.15 -18.43 13.02
C PHE A 49 -5.57 -19.19 11.75
N ASP A 50 -6.54 -20.09 11.91
CA ASP A 50 -7.27 -20.81 10.85
C ASP A 50 -8.73 -20.89 11.28
N GLY A 51 -9.57 -20.01 10.77
CA GLY A 51 -10.95 -19.93 11.20
C GLY A 51 -11.81 -18.98 10.39
N PRO A 52 -13.11 -18.90 10.72
CA PRO A 52 -14.06 -18.09 9.98
C PRO A 52 -13.76 -16.61 10.07
N VAL A 53 -14.16 -15.88 9.02
CA VAL A 53 -14.10 -14.40 9.00
C VAL A 53 -14.91 -13.82 10.15
N ASP A 54 -16.11 -14.38 10.39
CA ASP A 54 -17.04 -13.98 11.43
C ASP A 54 -17.93 -15.16 11.83
N GLU A 55 -18.66 -15.04 12.96
CA GLU A 55 -19.60 -16.07 13.40
C GLU A 55 -20.66 -16.36 12.33
N GLY A 56 -20.88 -17.64 12.04
CA GLY A 56 -21.85 -18.10 11.05
C GLY A 56 -21.39 -18.03 9.59
N ARG A 57 -20.17 -17.54 9.29
CA ARG A 57 -19.60 -17.61 7.95
C ARG A 57 -18.79 -18.89 7.76
N MET A 58 -18.82 -19.41 6.53
CA MET A 58 -18.00 -20.58 6.14
C MET A 58 -16.62 -20.15 5.66
N GLU A 59 -16.50 -18.91 5.13
CA GLU A 59 -15.27 -18.36 4.60
C GLU A 59 -14.24 -18.18 5.70
N LYS A 60 -13.06 -18.74 5.48
CA LYS A 60 -11.96 -18.69 6.45
C LYS A 60 -10.94 -17.60 6.12
N VAL A 61 -10.32 -17.10 7.16
CA VAL A 61 -9.07 -16.34 7.12
C VAL A 61 -7.96 -17.23 7.68
N LEU A 62 -6.82 -17.27 7.00
CA LEU A 62 -5.60 -17.88 7.53
C LEU A 62 -4.61 -16.77 7.85
N VAL A 63 -4.01 -16.80 9.05
CA VAL A 63 -2.98 -15.83 9.44
C VAL A 63 -1.71 -16.58 9.84
N PHE A 64 -0.61 -16.24 9.18
CA PHE A 64 0.72 -16.78 9.43
C PHE A 64 1.62 -15.67 9.99
N MET A 65 2.21 -15.90 11.15
CA MET A 65 3.12 -14.96 11.79
C MET A 65 4.03 -15.74 12.74
N SER A 66 5.34 -15.53 12.63
CA SER A 66 6.31 -16.14 13.54
C SER A 66 6.52 -15.28 14.79
N PRO A 67 7.12 -15.82 15.86
CA PRO A 67 7.54 -15.01 17.03
C PRO A 67 8.44 -13.85 16.62
N THR A 68 9.33 -14.03 15.65
CA THR A 68 10.15 -12.95 15.08
C THR A 68 9.30 -11.85 14.43
N GLY A 69 8.22 -12.24 13.71
CA GLY A 69 7.28 -11.27 13.13
C GLY A 69 6.60 -10.42 14.21
N VAL A 70 6.17 -11.03 15.32
CA VAL A 70 5.62 -10.33 16.50
C VAL A 70 6.65 -9.36 17.08
N GLU A 71 7.89 -9.80 17.27
CA GLU A 71 8.97 -8.98 17.83
C GLU A 71 9.25 -7.74 16.96
N VAL A 72 9.32 -7.91 15.65
CA VAL A 72 9.57 -6.80 14.73
C VAL A 72 8.40 -5.82 14.71
N LEU A 73 7.15 -6.31 14.67
CA LEU A 73 5.97 -5.45 14.76
C LEU A 73 5.95 -4.64 16.06
N ASN A 74 6.28 -5.25 17.18
CA ASN A 74 6.31 -4.60 18.50
C ASN A 74 7.46 -3.59 18.64
N SER A 75 8.54 -3.73 17.88
CA SER A 75 9.68 -2.82 17.91
C SER A 75 9.58 -1.68 16.91
N SER A 76 8.52 -1.63 16.08
CA SER A 76 8.38 -0.71 14.98
C SER A 76 7.23 0.27 15.18
N ASP A 77 7.52 1.56 15.03
CA ASP A 77 6.51 2.62 14.95
C ASP A 77 5.82 2.67 13.57
N GLU A 78 6.47 2.13 12.51
CA GLU A 78 6.01 2.19 11.13
C GLU A 78 5.65 0.79 10.60
N TRP A 79 4.36 0.59 10.30
CA TRP A 79 3.88 -0.60 9.60
C TRP A 79 3.47 -0.27 8.17
N TYR A 80 3.48 -1.31 7.34
CA TYR A 80 3.02 -1.24 5.95
C TYR A 80 2.09 -2.41 5.70
N ALA A 81 1.04 -2.18 4.95
CA ALA A 81 0.09 -3.22 4.57
C ALA A 81 -0.20 -3.15 3.08
N ASP A 82 -0.06 -4.28 2.41
CA ASP A 82 -0.32 -4.39 0.97
C ASP A 82 -0.89 -5.77 0.63
N GLY A 83 -1.80 -5.80 -0.35
CA GLY A 83 -2.45 -7.00 -0.84
C GLY A 83 -1.91 -7.42 -2.21
N THR A 84 -1.50 -8.67 -2.35
CA THR A 84 -1.12 -9.22 -3.65
C THR A 84 -2.13 -10.26 -4.15
N PHE A 85 -2.39 -10.23 -5.44
CA PHE A 85 -3.37 -11.07 -6.11
C PHE A 85 -2.69 -12.11 -6.99
N ASN A 86 -3.41 -13.18 -7.32
CA ASN A 86 -2.95 -14.22 -8.25
C ASN A 86 -1.70 -15.01 -7.79
N CYS A 87 -1.27 -14.89 -6.54
CA CYS A 87 -0.16 -15.67 -6.02
C CYS A 87 -0.50 -17.15 -5.86
N ALA A 88 -1.76 -17.48 -5.54
CA ALA A 88 -2.25 -18.84 -5.43
C ALA A 88 -3.41 -19.09 -6.39
N LYS A 89 -3.37 -20.23 -7.08
CA LYS A 89 -4.56 -20.72 -7.80
C LYS A 89 -5.52 -21.38 -6.80
N SER A 90 -6.34 -20.56 -6.19
CA SER A 90 -7.39 -20.98 -5.27
C SER A 90 -8.73 -20.36 -5.67
N THR A 91 -9.81 -21.07 -5.48
CA THR A 91 -11.19 -20.54 -5.61
C THR A 91 -11.70 -20.00 -4.27
N LEU A 92 -10.97 -20.26 -3.18
CA LEU A 92 -11.38 -19.89 -1.82
C LEU A 92 -10.81 -18.53 -1.38
N PHE A 93 -9.59 -18.21 -1.80
CA PHE A 93 -8.91 -16.99 -1.38
C PHE A 93 -8.70 -16.04 -2.55
N ALA A 94 -9.14 -14.80 -2.37
CA ALA A 94 -9.02 -13.75 -3.36
C ALA A 94 -7.65 -13.07 -3.36
N GLN A 95 -6.97 -13.02 -2.18
CA GLN A 95 -5.70 -12.33 -2.04
C GLN A 95 -4.84 -12.89 -0.90
N LEU A 96 -3.53 -12.66 -1.03
CA LEU A 96 -2.57 -12.70 0.06
C LEU A 96 -2.35 -11.26 0.54
N PHE A 97 -2.70 -10.98 1.79
CA PHE A 97 -2.49 -9.71 2.45
C PHE A 97 -1.28 -9.82 3.37
N VAL A 98 -0.33 -8.91 3.23
CA VAL A 98 0.93 -8.94 3.96
C VAL A 98 1.07 -7.67 4.79
N ILE A 99 1.45 -7.85 6.06
CA ILE A 99 1.80 -6.76 6.97
C ILE A 99 3.31 -6.78 7.16
N PHE A 100 3.91 -5.64 6.94
CA PHE A 100 5.34 -5.41 7.08
C PHE A 100 5.61 -4.42 8.20
N ALA A 101 6.82 -4.44 8.72
CA ALA A 101 7.28 -3.42 9.64
C ALA A 101 8.72 -2.98 9.30
N LYS A 102 9.05 -1.74 9.67
CA LYS A 102 10.39 -1.19 9.53
C LYS A 102 11.23 -1.67 10.71
N SER A 103 12.20 -2.52 10.45
CA SER A 103 13.09 -3.06 11.48
C SER A 103 14.03 -1.99 12.01
N MET A 104 14.69 -2.24 13.14
CA MET A 104 15.70 -1.36 13.71
C MET A 104 16.86 -1.04 12.76
N SER A 105 17.12 -1.89 11.77
CA SER A 105 18.11 -1.63 10.71
C SER A 105 17.59 -0.73 9.58
N GLY A 106 16.35 -0.24 9.67
CA GLY A 106 15.69 0.56 8.64
C GLY A 106 15.16 -0.23 7.45
N LYS A 107 15.25 -1.57 7.47
CA LYS A 107 14.70 -2.43 6.41
C LYS A 107 13.23 -2.73 6.67
N VAL A 108 12.39 -2.62 5.66
CA VAL A 108 11.01 -3.08 5.70
C VAL A 108 11.00 -4.59 5.44
N VAL A 109 10.47 -5.35 6.40
CA VAL A 109 10.42 -6.82 6.35
C VAL A 109 8.99 -7.33 6.54
N PRO A 110 8.60 -8.43 5.87
CA PRO A 110 7.30 -9.03 6.06
C PRO A 110 7.23 -9.70 7.44
N CYS A 111 6.17 -9.43 8.18
CA CYS A 111 5.95 -9.91 9.55
C CYS A 111 4.75 -10.82 9.68
N ALA A 112 3.65 -10.51 8.99
CA ALA A 112 2.45 -11.35 9.00
C ALA A 112 1.90 -11.51 7.57
N PHE A 113 1.37 -12.70 7.28
CA PHE A 113 0.82 -13.07 5.98
C PHE A 113 -0.59 -13.63 6.20
N SER A 114 -1.56 -13.14 5.43
CA SER A 114 -2.94 -13.55 5.62
C SER A 114 -3.59 -13.90 4.28
N PHE A 115 -4.18 -15.09 4.17
CA PHE A 115 -5.04 -15.42 3.04
C PHE A 115 -6.47 -14.97 3.34
N LEU A 116 -7.01 -14.11 2.48
CA LEU A 116 -8.32 -13.52 2.63
C LEU A 116 -9.28 -13.99 1.53
N PRO A 117 -10.53 -14.34 1.88
CA PRO A 117 -11.54 -14.78 0.91
C PRO A 117 -12.05 -13.62 0.04
N SER A 118 -12.02 -12.39 0.55
CA SER A 118 -12.50 -11.19 -0.14
C SER A 118 -11.74 -9.94 0.35
N LYS A 119 -12.09 -8.78 -0.23
CA LYS A 119 -11.62 -7.46 0.19
C LYS A 119 -12.60 -6.74 1.12
N GLU A 120 -13.48 -7.47 1.76
CA GLU A 120 -14.41 -6.90 2.74
C GLU A 120 -13.66 -6.42 4.00
N GLY A 121 -14.14 -5.32 4.59
CA GLY A 121 -13.55 -4.77 5.81
C GLY A 121 -13.48 -5.77 6.96
N LEU A 122 -14.44 -6.69 7.06
CA LEU A 122 -14.45 -7.76 8.06
C LEU A 122 -13.26 -8.72 7.94
N CYS A 123 -12.80 -9.01 6.72
CA CYS A 123 -11.61 -9.84 6.52
C CYS A 123 -10.36 -9.19 7.10
N TYR A 124 -10.16 -7.89 6.85
CA TYR A 124 -9.04 -7.13 7.39
C TYR A 124 -9.17 -6.95 8.92
N ALA A 125 -10.38 -6.64 9.42
CA ALA A 125 -10.63 -6.54 10.86
C ALA A 125 -10.28 -7.85 11.59
N LYS A 126 -10.61 -9.01 10.99
CA LYS A 126 -10.22 -10.32 11.54
C LYS A 126 -8.69 -10.44 11.66
N VAL A 127 -7.94 -10.07 10.62
CA VAL A 127 -6.47 -10.12 10.67
C VAL A 127 -5.93 -9.26 11.84
N PHE A 128 -6.37 -8.01 11.94
CA PHE A 128 -5.90 -7.11 13.01
C PHE A 128 -6.36 -7.57 14.41
N SER A 129 -7.54 -8.17 14.53
CA SER A 129 -7.98 -8.84 15.76
C SER A 129 -7.02 -9.96 16.17
N VAL A 130 -6.62 -10.80 15.21
CA VAL A 130 -5.65 -11.88 15.48
C VAL A 130 -4.30 -11.31 15.92
N LEU A 131 -3.81 -10.25 15.30
CA LEU A 131 -2.56 -9.59 15.74
C LEU A 131 -2.67 -9.12 17.20
N LYS A 132 -3.79 -8.48 17.58
CA LYS A 132 -4.04 -8.09 18.98
C LYS A 132 -4.02 -9.29 19.92
N GLN A 133 -4.64 -10.41 19.54
CA GLN A 133 -4.63 -11.66 20.33
C GLN A 133 -3.23 -12.24 20.47
N GLN A 134 -2.33 -11.98 19.54
CA GLN A 134 -0.90 -12.32 19.61
C GLN A 134 -0.06 -11.29 20.37
N ASN A 135 -0.67 -10.37 21.10
CA ASN A 135 -0.03 -9.30 21.85
C ASN A 135 0.83 -8.36 21.00
N VAL A 136 0.39 -8.12 19.76
CA VAL A 136 1.03 -7.12 18.89
C VAL A 136 0.59 -5.73 19.31
N ALA A 137 1.55 -4.88 19.67
CA ALA A 137 1.33 -3.51 20.10
C ALA A 137 0.90 -2.61 18.95
N GLU A 138 0.34 -1.46 19.27
CA GLU A 138 -0.10 -0.47 18.30
C GLU A 138 1.08 0.29 17.70
N PRO A 139 1.20 0.41 16.37
CA PRO A 139 2.19 1.27 15.73
C PRO A 139 1.76 2.74 15.82
N LYS A 140 2.66 3.67 15.51
CA LYS A 140 2.28 5.08 15.33
C LYS A 140 1.61 5.34 13.99
N ILE A 141 2.03 4.60 12.95
CA ILE A 141 1.49 4.76 11.60
C ILE A 141 1.40 3.43 10.85
N LEU A 142 0.30 3.26 10.09
CA LEU A 142 0.13 2.21 9.08
C LEU A 142 0.15 2.84 7.69
N HIS A 143 1.15 2.51 6.89
CA HIS A 143 1.20 2.87 5.46
C HIS A 143 0.44 1.84 4.63
N THR A 144 -0.55 2.29 3.86
CA THR A 144 -1.38 1.41 3.04
C THR A 144 -1.95 2.15 1.83
N ASP A 145 -2.55 1.40 0.91
CA ASP A 145 -3.34 1.93 -0.20
C ASP A 145 -4.63 2.60 0.30
N PHE A 146 -5.30 3.33 -0.62
CA PHE A 146 -6.60 3.94 -0.35
C PHE A 146 -7.75 2.92 -0.39
N GLU A 147 -7.53 1.75 0.21
CA GLU A 147 -8.55 0.70 0.35
C GLU A 147 -9.25 0.82 1.70
N ARG A 148 -10.51 1.27 1.69
CA ARG A 148 -11.30 1.55 2.91
C ARG A 148 -11.43 0.34 3.83
N GLY A 149 -11.46 -0.87 3.27
CA GLY A 149 -11.53 -2.10 4.05
C GLY A 149 -10.35 -2.25 5.01
N ILE A 150 -9.12 -1.94 4.53
CA ILE A 150 -7.90 -2.07 5.31
C ILE A 150 -7.92 -1.11 6.51
N PHE A 151 -8.07 0.20 6.26
CA PHE A 151 -7.97 1.16 7.36
C PHE A 151 -9.17 1.13 8.30
N ASN A 152 -10.38 0.82 7.83
CA ASN A 152 -11.52 0.63 8.72
C ASN A 152 -11.32 -0.59 9.62
N GLY A 153 -10.85 -1.71 9.07
CA GLY A 153 -10.53 -2.90 9.86
C GLY A 153 -9.38 -2.69 10.83
N PHE A 154 -8.36 -1.91 10.43
CA PHE A 154 -7.22 -1.57 11.28
C PHE A 154 -7.62 -0.69 12.47
N LEU A 155 -8.32 0.42 12.21
CA LEU A 155 -8.69 1.38 13.26
C LEU A 155 -9.68 0.83 14.29
N GLN A 156 -10.38 -0.29 14.01
CA GLN A 156 -11.18 -0.99 15.01
C GLN A 156 -10.33 -1.62 16.12
N HIS A 157 -9.07 -1.95 15.84
CA HIS A 157 -8.17 -2.63 16.75
C HIS A 157 -6.99 -1.78 17.21
N TYR A 158 -6.65 -0.74 16.42
CA TYR A 158 -5.54 0.18 16.62
C TYR A 158 -6.02 1.63 16.38
N PRO A 159 -6.86 2.17 17.30
CA PRO A 159 -7.59 3.44 17.09
C PRO A 159 -6.70 4.69 17.17
N ASP A 160 -5.58 4.62 17.89
CA ASP A 160 -4.69 5.76 18.11
C ASP A 160 -3.63 5.90 17.01
N ALA A 161 -3.49 4.87 16.18
CA ALA A 161 -2.54 4.87 15.08
C ALA A 161 -3.03 5.75 13.91
N ARG A 162 -2.09 6.45 13.26
CA ARG A 162 -2.36 7.20 12.05
C ARG A 162 -2.36 6.29 10.82
N ILE A 163 -3.26 6.56 9.87
CA ILE A 163 -3.18 5.98 8.53
C ILE A 163 -2.34 6.89 7.65
N GLY A 164 -1.28 6.34 7.04
CA GLY A 164 -0.46 6.99 6.01
C GLY A 164 -0.77 6.40 4.64
N GLY A 165 -1.51 7.12 3.80
CA GLY A 165 -1.72 6.72 2.42
C GLY A 165 -0.44 6.92 1.61
N CYS A 166 -0.11 5.96 0.75
CA CYS A 166 1.06 6.01 -0.09
C CYS A 166 0.96 7.14 -1.13
N ASP A 167 1.97 8.03 -1.21
CA ASP A 167 2.03 9.14 -2.17
C ASP A 167 1.97 8.64 -3.63
N VAL A 168 2.59 7.50 -3.92
CA VAL A 168 2.53 6.88 -5.26
C VAL A 168 1.10 6.46 -5.61
N HIS A 169 0.37 5.88 -4.65
CA HIS A 169 -1.03 5.51 -4.85
C HIS A 169 -1.95 6.71 -4.95
N PHE A 170 -1.70 7.80 -4.22
CA PHE A 170 -2.41 9.07 -4.38
C PHE A 170 -2.29 9.59 -5.81
N LYS A 171 -1.08 9.72 -6.32
CA LYS A 171 -0.82 10.18 -7.71
C LYS A 171 -1.41 9.23 -8.75
N ARG A 172 -1.31 7.92 -8.51
CA ARG A 172 -1.89 6.89 -9.39
C ARG A 172 -3.42 6.98 -9.41
N ALA A 173 -4.08 7.20 -8.26
CA ALA A 173 -5.54 7.36 -8.18
C ALA A 173 -6.01 8.56 -9.00
N ILE A 174 -5.33 9.70 -8.91
CA ILE A 174 -5.58 10.89 -9.71
C ILE A 174 -5.42 10.58 -11.22
N ARG A 175 -4.31 9.95 -11.61
CA ARG A 175 -4.05 9.59 -13.01
C ARG A 175 -5.09 8.60 -13.56
N THR A 176 -5.51 7.64 -12.75
CA THR A 176 -6.58 6.69 -13.13
C THR A 176 -7.88 7.43 -13.40
N LYS A 177 -8.25 8.39 -12.57
CA LYS A 177 -9.47 9.19 -12.78
C LYS A 177 -9.36 10.09 -14.00
N LEU A 178 -8.20 10.71 -14.23
CA LEU A 178 -7.97 11.45 -15.48
C LEU A 178 -8.17 10.54 -16.73
N ALA A 179 -7.73 9.28 -16.64
CA ALA A 179 -7.97 8.31 -17.74
C ALA A 179 -9.45 7.94 -17.88
N GLU A 180 -10.16 7.74 -16.78
CA GLU A 180 -11.60 7.43 -16.79
C GLU A 180 -12.44 8.58 -17.38
N PHE A 181 -12.03 9.84 -17.16
CA PHE A 181 -12.66 11.02 -17.75
C PHE A 181 -12.13 11.35 -19.16
N GLY A 182 -11.22 10.55 -19.72
CA GLY A 182 -10.67 10.77 -21.05
C GLY A 182 -9.65 11.89 -21.17
N LEU A 183 -9.14 12.42 -20.04
CA LEU A 183 -8.26 13.58 -19.98
C LEU A 183 -6.76 13.29 -20.16
N ILE A 184 -6.36 12.04 -20.42
CA ILE A 184 -4.94 11.68 -20.59
C ILE A 184 -4.31 12.37 -21.83
N PRO A 185 -4.99 12.49 -22.98
CA PRO A 185 -4.45 13.27 -24.11
C PRO A 185 -4.16 14.73 -23.69
N LEU A 186 -5.10 15.37 -22.99
CA LEU A 186 -4.92 16.75 -22.51
C LEU A 186 -3.73 16.88 -21.55
N VAL A 187 -3.52 15.91 -20.64
CA VAL A 187 -2.31 15.87 -19.77
C VAL A 187 -1.02 15.74 -20.54
N ASN A 188 -1.03 15.02 -21.67
CA ASN A 188 0.18 14.79 -22.46
C ASN A 188 0.50 15.96 -23.41
N ASP A 189 -0.51 16.61 -23.95
CA ASP A 189 -0.37 17.55 -25.08
C ASP A 189 -0.49 19.02 -24.65
N CYS A 190 -1.14 19.33 -23.51
CA CYS A 190 -1.27 20.67 -22.94
C CYS A 190 -0.39 20.85 -21.70
N LEU A 191 0.69 21.65 -21.82
CA LEU A 191 1.66 21.89 -20.75
C LEU A 191 1.01 22.56 -19.52
N GLU A 192 0.08 23.48 -19.75
CA GLU A 192 -0.63 24.20 -18.71
C GLU A 192 -1.50 23.23 -17.89
N PHE A 193 -2.22 22.32 -18.54
CA PHE A 193 -3.01 21.32 -17.84
C PHE A 193 -2.14 20.27 -17.13
N GLN A 194 -1.03 19.87 -17.74
CA GLN A 194 -0.04 19.01 -17.08
C GLN A 194 0.50 19.66 -15.79
N THR A 195 0.80 20.96 -15.86
CA THR A 195 1.26 21.75 -14.72
C THR A 195 0.20 21.81 -13.62
N PHE A 196 -1.06 22.03 -14.02
CA PHE A 196 -2.20 22.02 -13.10
C PHE A 196 -2.33 20.68 -12.36
N VAL A 197 -2.23 19.55 -13.07
CA VAL A 197 -2.26 18.22 -12.44
C VAL A 197 -1.12 18.06 -11.41
N ARG A 198 0.06 18.62 -11.67
CA ARG A 198 1.16 18.62 -10.69
C ARG A 198 0.86 19.49 -9.46
N TYR A 199 0.15 20.60 -9.61
CA TYR A 199 -0.35 21.36 -8.46
C TYR A 199 -1.31 20.52 -7.61
N LEU A 200 -2.20 19.72 -8.22
CA LEU A 200 -3.06 18.80 -7.47
C LEU A 200 -2.24 17.76 -6.67
N TRP A 201 -1.18 17.21 -7.26
CA TRP A 201 -0.26 16.31 -6.53
C TRP A 201 0.44 17.02 -5.37
N SER A 202 0.82 18.28 -5.57
CA SER A 202 1.55 19.09 -4.58
C SER A 202 0.71 19.40 -3.33
N LEU A 203 -0.62 19.26 -3.38
CA LEU A 203 -1.48 19.39 -2.20
C LEU A 203 -1.13 18.37 -1.10
N SER A 204 -0.54 17.22 -1.46
CA SER A 204 -0.07 16.25 -0.47
C SER A 204 1.11 16.76 0.37
N LEU A 205 1.76 17.84 -0.06
CA LEU A 205 2.95 18.44 0.56
C LEU A 205 2.66 19.79 1.23
N VAL A 206 1.39 20.17 1.34
CA VAL A 206 0.91 21.34 2.08
C VAL A 206 0.44 20.88 3.46
N PRO A 207 0.64 21.66 4.56
CA PRO A 207 0.09 21.27 5.86
C PRO A 207 -1.38 20.85 5.77
N PRO A 208 -1.83 19.78 6.44
CA PRO A 208 -3.21 19.27 6.29
C PRO A 208 -4.30 20.30 6.51
N GLU A 209 -4.10 21.23 7.44
CA GLU A 209 -5.01 22.35 7.75
C GLU A 209 -5.02 23.44 6.68
N GLN A 210 -4.01 23.49 5.82
CA GLN A 210 -3.89 24.43 4.71
C GLN A 210 -4.36 23.88 3.36
N VAL A 211 -4.73 22.61 3.30
CA VAL A 211 -5.21 21.99 2.05
C VAL A 211 -6.43 22.72 1.49
N VAL A 212 -7.42 23.02 2.33
CA VAL A 212 -8.63 23.74 1.90
C VAL A 212 -8.33 25.18 1.46
N PRO A 213 -7.63 26.02 2.25
CA PRO A 213 -7.23 27.35 1.79
C PRO A 213 -6.46 27.34 0.48
N VAL A 214 -5.47 26.43 0.33
CA VAL A 214 -4.70 26.32 -0.93
C VAL A 214 -5.55 25.85 -2.10
N TRP A 215 -6.53 24.96 -1.86
CA TRP A 215 -7.49 24.55 -2.87
C TRP A 215 -8.33 25.73 -3.37
N GLU A 216 -8.87 26.54 -2.46
CA GLU A 216 -9.76 27.66 -2.81
C GLU A 216 -8.98 28.80 -3.46
N ASP A 217 -7.91 29.26 -2.82
CA ASP A 217 -7.21 30.47 -3.22
C ASP A 217 -6.22 30.24 -4.37
N PHE A 218 -5.52 29.10 -4.38
CA PHE A 218 -4.47 28.85 -5.39
C PHE A 218 -4.95 27.95 -6.52
N ILE A 219 -5.49 26.78 -6.20
CA ILE A 219 -5.90 25.81 -7.23
C ILE A 219 -7.11 26.35 -8.02
N GLY A 220 -8.09 26.94 -7.32
CA GLY A 220 -9.27 27.54 -7.95
C GLY A 220 -8.92 28.65 -8.93
N GLN A 221 -8.01 29.57 -8.55
CA GLN A 221 -7.55 30.64 -9.44
C GLN A 221 -6.81 30.10 -10.68
N HIS A 222 -5.91 29.14 -10.49
CA HIS A 222 -5.21 28.53 -11.62
C HIS A 222 -6.14 27.75 -12.57
N PHE A 223 -7.20 27.16 -12.04
CA PHE A 223 -8.20 26.52 -12.90
C PHE A 223 -8.99 27.55 -13.71
N GLN A 224 -9.42 28.67 -13.11
CA GLN A 224 -10.09 29.77 -13.83
C GLN A 224 -9.20 30.35 -14.94
N GLU A 225 -7.89 30.50 -14.71
CA GLU A 225 -6.96 30.94 -15.75
C GLU A 225 -6.86 29.90 -16.87
N LEU A 226 -6.90 28.60 -16.50
CA LEU A 226 -6.77 27.48 -17.43
C LEU A 226 -8.01 27.28 -18.31
N GLU A 227 -9.23 27.66 -17.85
CA GLU A 227 -10.46 27.60 -18.63
C GLU A 227 -10.40 28.45 -19.91
N ASN A 228 -9.54 29.48 -19.96
CA ASN A 228 -9.28 30.28 -21.15
C ASN A 228 -8.36 29.60 -22.19
N ASN A 229 -7.72 28.49 -21.84
CA ASN A 229 -6.93 27.69 -22.79
C ASN A 229 -7.87 26.92 -23.73
N VAL A 230 -7.63 26.99 -25.04
CA VAL A 230 -8.52 26.42 -26.07
C VAL A 230 -8.68 24.90 -25.93
N ASP A 231 -7.59 24.19 -25.60
CA ASP A 231 -7.60 22.73 -25.46
C ASP A 231 -8.38 22.29 -24.22
N VAL A 232 -8.29 23.06 -23.14
CA VAL A 232 -9.02 22.82 -21.88
C VAL A 232 -10.51 23.15 -22.03
N ALA A 233 -10.83 24.25 -22.71
CA ALA A 233 -12.20 24.64 -23.02
C ALA A 233 -12.92 23.61 -23.90
N ALA A 234 -12.20 22.94 -24.80
CA ALA A 234 -12.75 21.85 -25.59
C ALA A 234 -13.18 20.63 -24.73
N GLU A 235 -12.58 20.46 -23.56
CA GLU A 235 -12.85 19.36 -22.62
C GLU A 235 -13.53 19.85 -21.33
N GLU A 236 -14.24 20.99 -21.35
CA GLU A 236 -14.85 21.68 -20.19
C GLU A 236 -15.64 20.73 -19.30
N LYS A 237 -16.51 19.90 -19.88
CA LYS A 237 -17.32 18.96 -19.11
C LYS A 237 -16.45 17.93 -18.37
N ALA A 238 -15.49 17.33 -19.05
CA ALA A 238 -14.64 16.28 -18.50
C ALA A 238 -13.74 16.84 -17.38
N THR A 239 -13.19 18.03 -17.56
CA THR A 239 -12.37 18.73 -16.56
C THR A 239 -13.19 19.14 -15.34
N THR A 240 -14.40 19.65 -15.50
CA THR A 240 -15.32 20.00 -14.40
C THR A 240 -15.76 18.76 -13.62
N ASP A 241 -16.11 17.66 -14.30
CA ASP A 241 -16.48 16.40 -13.67
C ASP A 241 -15.29 15.81 -12.88
N PHE A 242 -14.08 15.88 -13.43
CA PHE A 242 -12.85 15.46 -12.74
C PHE A 242 -12.59 16.31 -11.48
N LEU A 243 -12.71 17.64 -11.54
CA LEU A 243 -12.52 18.50 -10.37
C LEU A 243 -13.58 18.27 -9.30
N THR A 244 -14.82 18.04 -9.69
CA THR A 244 -15.90 17.65 -8.77
C THR A 244 -15.57 16.35 -8.05
N TYR A 245 -15.04 15.35 -8.79
CA TYR A 245 -14.54 14.12 -8.19
C TYR A 245 -13.39 14.39 -7.22
N PHE A 246 -12.38 15.18 -7.65
CA PHE A 246 -11.20 15.48 -6.83
C PHE A 246 -11.60 16.16 -5.52
N GLU A 247 -12.45 17.18 -5.60
CA GLU A 247 -12.95 17.90 -4.43
C GLU A 247 -13.69 16.98 -3.45
N LYS A 248 -14.65 16.18 -3.93
CA LYS A 248 -15.41 15.24 -3.08
C LYS A 248 -14.52 14.19 -2.42
N THR A 249 -13.50 13.75 -3.12
CA THR A 249 -12.67 12.61 -2.69
C THR A 249 -11.56 13.05 -1.74
N TRP A 250 -10.90 14.18 -2.03
CA TRP A 250 -9.64 14.54 -1.39
C TRP A 250 -9.71 15.84 -0.56
N VAL A 251 -10.55 16.79 -0.93
CA VAL A 251 -10.62 18.11 -0.27
C VAL A 251 -11.83 18.24 0.65
N GLY A 252 -12.98 17.76 0.19
CA GLY A 252 -14.28 17.91 0.83
C GLY A 252 -15.17 18.89 0.07
N ALA A 253 -16.30 18.40 -0.45
CA ALA A 253 -17.21 19.21 -1.25
C ALA A 253 -17.94 20.27 -0.43
N MET A 254 -18.17 21.45 -1.01
CA MET A 254 -18.96 22.51 -0.42
C MET A 254 -20.43 22.11 -0.32
N LYS A 255 -21.06 22.37 0.82
CA LYS A 255 -22.51 22.26 1.02
C LYS A 255 -23.22 23.59 0.61
N PRO A 256 -24.52 23.55 0.33
CA PRO A 256 -25.29 24.76 0.13
C PRO A 256 -25.24 25.74 1.32
N THR A 257 -24.93 25.23 2.52
CA THR A 257 -24.74 26.00 3.77
C THR A 257 -23.38 26.70 3.88
N HIS A 258 -22.56 26.68 2.84
CA HIS A 258 -21.17 27.16 2.82
C HIS A 258 -20.22 26.46 3.81
N GLU A 259 -20.62 25.29 4.33
CA GLU A 259 -19.72 24.40 5.08
C GLU A 259 -19.15 23.30 4.15
N ARG A 260 -17.90 22.88 4.38
CA ARG A 260 -17.35 21.73 3.67
C ARG A 260 -17.75 20.41 4.31
N ARG A 261 -18.08 19.44 3.48
CA ARG A 261 -18.21 18.04 3.91
C ARG A 261 -16.83 17.47 4.15
N SER A 262 -16.72 16.51 5.07
CA SER A 262 -15.52 15.69 5.18
C SER A 262 -15.25 15.01 3.83
N PRO A 263 -14.00 15.04 3.32
CA PRO A 263 -13.66 14.31 2.11
C PRO A 263 -13.76 12.79 2.33
N LEU A 264 -13.79 12.03 1.24
CA LEU A 264 -13.80 10.56 1.32
C LEU A 264 -12.56 10.03 2.05
N PHE A 265 -11.39 10.63 1.79
CA PHE A 265 -10.14 10.38 2.51
C PHE A 265 -9.73 11.65 3.26
N LYS A 266 -9.66 11.58 4.59
CA LYS A 266 -9.25 12.72 5.42
C LYS A 266 -7.87 13.23 4.99
N HIS A 267 -7.63 14.54 5.07
CA HIS A 267 -6.35 15.15 4.65
C HIS A 267 -5.16 14.47 5.31
N THR A 268 -5.24 14.17 6.61
CA THR A 268 -4.18 13.49 7.36
C THR A 268 -3.84 12.09 6.85
N MET A 269 -4.71 11.46 6.02
CA MET A 269 -4.46 10.11 5.49
C MET A 269 -3.57 10.12 4.25
N TRP A 270 -3.69 11.12 3.38
CA TRP A 270 -2.95 11.17 2.10
C TRP A 270 -1.89 12.25 2.07
N ASN A 271 -1.87 13.11 3.06
CA ASN A 271 -0.91 14.20 3.18
C ASN A 271 0.43 13.67 3.72
N GLN A 272 1.53 14.13 3.12
CA GLN A 272 2.89 13.70 3.42
C GLN A 272 3.68 14.73 4.24
N TYR A 273 3.12 15.92 4.47
CA TYR A 273 3.82 17.02 5.14
C TYR A 273 4.35 16.62 6.52
N GLN A 274 3.48 16.03 7.38
CA GLN A 274 3.88 15.60 8.71
C GLN A 274 4.98 14.55 8.66
N SER A 275 4.84 13.55 7.78
CA SER A 275 5.83 12.48 7.63
C SER A 275 7.20 13.00 7.18
N LEU A 276 7.22 14.07 6.37
CA LEU A 276 8.46 14.65 5.86
C LEU A 276 9.11 15.63 6.84
N VAL A 277 8.30 16.47 7.52
CA VAL A 277 8.81 17.62 8.27
C VAL A 277 8.91 17.35 9.76
N LEU A 278 7.96 16.59 10.33
CA LEU A 278 7.82 16.43 11.77
C LEU A 278 8.27 15.05 12.29
N GLU A 279 8.07 13.99 11.52
CA GLU A 279 8.16 12.62 12.03
C GLU A 279 9.27 11.79 11.37
N ASP A 280 9.77 12.22 10.22
CA ASP A 280 10.75 11.50 9.37
C ASP A 280 10.31 10.07 9.00
N TYR A 281 9.00 9.87 8.82
CA TYR A 281 8.43 8.61 8.36
C TYR A 281 8.48 8.48 6.84
N ASP A 282 8.36 7.26 6.34
CA ASP A 282 8.29 7.00 4.90
C ASP A 282 7.01 7.61 4.30
N THR A 283 7.08 8.02 3.03
CA THR A 283 5.95 8.59 2.28
C THR A 283 5.35 7.62 1.28
N SER A 284 5.88 6.42 1.19
CA SER A 284 5.44 5.41 0.23
C SER A 284 5.58 3.99 0.76
N SER A 285 4.74 3.09 0.25
CA SER A 285 4.80 1.64 0.46
C SER A 285 5.68 0.90 -0.57
N ASN A 286 6.56 1.60 -1.29
CA ASN A 286 7.36 1.02 -2.38
C ASN A 286 8.14 -0.24 -1.98
N ALA A 287 8.60 -0.32 -0.71
CA ALA A 287 9.29 -1.50 -0.21
C ALA A 287 8.36 -2.72 -0.15
N ALA A 288 7.11 -2.54 0.29
CA ALA A 288 6.08 -3.57 0.33
C ALA A 288 5.66 -3.99 -1.08
N GLU A 289 5.42 -3.01 -1.99
CA GLU A 289 5.14 -3.31 -3.41
C GLU A 289 6.28 -4.08 -4.07
N GLY A 290 7.52 -3.65 -3.84
CA GLY A 290 8.73 -4.32 -4.35
C GLY A 290 8.84 -5.77 -3.86
N TYR A 291 8.54 -5.99 -2.59
CA TYR A 291 8.49 -7.35 -2.02
C TYR A 291 7.40 -8.19 -2.70
N ASN A 292 6.17 -7.69 -2.80
CA ASN A 292 5.07 -8.42 -3.41
C ASN A 292 5.35 -8.79 -4.87
N ASN A 293 5.97 -7.90 -5.63
CA ASN A 293 6.41 -8.18 -7.00
C ASN A 293 7.48 -9.28 -7.05
N ALA A 294 8.49 -9.22 -6.20
CA ALA A 294 9.55 -10.23 -6.11
C ALA A 294 8.97 -11.58 -5.66
N PHE A 295 8.07 -11.58 -4.67
CA PHE A 295 7.38 -12.77 -4.19
C PHE A 295 6.58 -13.44 -5.32
N ASN A 296 5.77 -12.69 -6.07
CA ASN A 296 5.01 -13.23 -7.18
C ASN A 296 5.90 -13.81 -8.29
N LEU A 297 7.05 -13.19 -8.55
CA LEU A 297 8.03 -13.69 -9.53
C LEU A 297 8.74 -14.95 -9.05
N SER A 298 8.90 -15.16 -7.74
CA SER A 298 9.50 -16.35 -7.15
C SER A 298 8.61 -17.59 -7.26
N LEU A 299 7.31 -17.39 -7.43
CA LEU A 299 6.32 -18.46 -7.50
C LEU A 299 6.17 -18.98 -8.95
N PRO A 300 6.12 -20.30 -9.15
CA PRO A 300 5.69 -20.87 -10.43
C PRO A 300 4.29 -20.40 -10.82
N LYS A 301 4.04 -20.18 -12.11
CA LYS A 301 2.69 -19.85 -12.61
C LYS A 301 1.67 -20.91 -12.15
N ASN A 302 0.54 -20.47 -11.62
CA ASN A 302 -0.53 -21.34 -11.09
C ASN A 302 -0.09 -22.21 -9.89
N SER A 303 0.72 -21.66 -8.99
CA SER A 303 1.07 -22.32 -7.73
C SER A 303 -0.18 -22.69 -6.93
N SER A 304 -0.17 -23.87 -6.30
CA SER A 304 -1.20 -24.23 -5.34
C SER A 304 -1.03 -23.42 -4.04
N ILE A 305 -2.08 -23.31 -3.26
CA ILE A 305 -2.01 -22.62 -1.96
C ILE A 305 -0.90 -23.23 -1.07
N TRP A 306 -0.71 -24.54 -1.11
CA TRP A 306 0.32 -25.22 -0.33
C TRP A 306 1.74 -24.80 -0.75
N MET A 307 1.97 -24.62 -2.05
CA MET A 307 3.24 -24.09 -2.53
C MET A 307 3.47 -22.65 -2.11
N VAL A 308 2.43 -21.83 -2.09
CA VAL A 308 2.52 -20.45 -1.61
C VAL A 308 2.85 -20.44 -0.13
N ILE A 309 2.15 -21.21 0.71
CA ILE A 309 2.44 -21.29 2.16
C ILE A 309 3.87 -21.78 2.40
N LYS A 310 4.34 -22.79 1.65
CA LYS A 310 5.74 -23.23 1.74
C LYS A 310 6.73 -22.12 1.39
N GLN A 311 6.40 -21.27 0.39
CA GLN A 311 7.23 -20.12 0.06
C GLN A 311 7.19 -19.06 1.18
N LEU A 312 6.04 -18.84 1.84
CA LEU A 312 5.96 -17.94 3.01
C LEU A 312 6.88 -18.40 4.16
N ILE A 313 6.98 -19.70 4.40
CA ILE A 313 7.94 -20.28 5.37
C ILE A 313 9.39 -19.99 4.96
N ASN A 314 9.70 -20.01 3.65
CA ASN A 314 11.02 -19.63 3.16
C ASN A 314 11.29 -18.13 3.35
N GLU A 315 10.31 -17.26 3.03
CA GLU A 315 10.41 -15.81 3.19
C GLU A 315 10.63 -15.42 4.66
N GLU A 316 9.89 -16.06 5.58
CA GLU A 316 10.11 -15.87 7.03
C GLU A 316 11.56 -16.20 7.43
N SER A 317 12.05 -17.35 6.98
CA SER A 317 13.43 -17.77 7.27
C SER A 317 14.47 -16.78 6.72
N VAL A 318 14.25 -16.24 5.50
CA VAL A 318 15.13 -15.24 4.90
C VAL A 318 15.07 -13.92 5.68
N ALA A 319 13.86 -13.46 6.04
CA ALA A 319 13.67 -12.25 6.83
C ALA A 319 14.39 -12.36 8.18
N ARG A 320 14.20 -13.44 8.90
CA ARG A 320 14.84 -13.72 10.21
C ARG A 320 16.36 -13.75 10.12
N LEU A 321 16.92 -14.41 9.11
CA LEU A 321 18.37 -14.43 8.89
C LEU A 321 18.91 -13.03 8.57
N SER A 322 18.21 -12.27 7.71
CA SER A 322 18.59 -10.90 7.36
C SER A 322 18.57 -9.96 8.57
N LEU A 323 17.61 -10.13 9.47
CA LEU A 323 17.54 -9.37 10.73
C LEU A 323 18.72 -9.71 11.65
N ARG A 324 19.02 -10.99 11.83
CA ARG A 324 20.17 -11.44 12.61
C ARG A 324 21.47 -10.90 12.06
N ASP A 325 21.68 -10.98 10.75
CA ASP A 325 22.90 -10.47 10.11
C ASP A 325 23.05 -8.96 10.28
N ALA A 326 21.94 -8.21 10.23
CA ALA A 326 21.93 -6.78 10.50
C ALA A 326 22.34 -6.45 11.94
N LEU A 327 21.85 -7.23 12.93
CA LEU A 327 22.23 -7.09 14.33
C LEU A 327 23.72 -7.40 14.58
N LEU A 328 24.30 -8.30 13.78
CA LEU A 328 25.73 -8.64 13.86
C LEU A 328 26.64 -7.68 13.08
N GLY A 329 26.09 -6.61 12.48
CA GLY A 329 26.83 -5.65 11.68
C GLY A 329 27.31 -6.18 10.31
N ALA A 330 26.80 -7.34 9.88
CA ALA A 330 27.12 -7.98 8.60
C ALA A 330 26.28 -7.41 7.44
N ASP A 331 26.12 -6.08 7.36
CA ASP A 331 25.34 -5.46 6.31
C ASP A 331 25.94 -5.69 4.92
N SER A 332 25.17 -6.33 4.05
CA SER A 332 25.55 -6.59 2.66
C SER A 332 25.76 -5.25 1.92
N LYS A 333 26.85 -5.15 1.14
CA LYS A 333 27.23 -4.02 0.28
C LYS A 333 26.24 -3.74 -0.87
N LYS A 334 24.90 -3.85 -0.63
CA LYS A 334 23.89 -3.67 -1.67
C LYS A 334 23.62 -2.20 -1.97
N ASN A 335 23.98 -1.81 -3.21
CA ASN A 335 23.55 -0.58 -3.91
C ASN A 335 23.65 0.76 -3.14
N LYS A 336 24.82 1.09 -2.59
CA LYS A 336 25.08 2.38 -1.96
C LYS A 336 24.65 3.58 -2.84
N SER A 337 24.81 3.51 -4.16
CA SER A 337 24.46 4.61 -5.06
C SER A 337 22.95 4.87 -5.20
N ARG A 338 22.12 3.81 -5.24
CA ARG A 338 20.65 3.97 -5.25
C ARG A 338 20.13 4.52 -3.93
N THR A 339 20.65 4.02 -2.82
CA THR A 339 20.31 4.51 -1.48
C THR A 339 20.68 5.96 -1.29
N LEU A 340 21.88 6.37 -1.71
CA LEU A 340 22.32 7.76 -1.63
C LEU A 340 21.45 8.71 -2.48
N ARG A 341 21.06 8.31 -3.70
CA ARG A 341 20.15 9.11 -4.54
C ARG A 341 18.77 9.26 -3.89
N ALA A 342 18.24 8.19 -3.29
CA ALA A 342 16.95 8.24 -2.60
C ALA A 342 16.99 9.17 -1.38
N ILE A 343 18.06 9.09 -0.59
CA ILE A 343 18.29 9.99 0.56
C ILE A 343 18.39 11.43 0.07
N GLN A 344 19.19 11.72 -0.97
CA GLN A 344 19.34 13.07 -1.50
C GLN A 344 17.99 13.62 -1.98
N ARG A 345 17.22 12.87 -2.77
CA ARG A 345 15.89 13.27 -3.21
C ARG A 345 14.94 13.57 -2.04
N ARG A 346 14.98 12.75 -1.00
CA ARG A 346 14.19 13.01 0.21
C ARG A 346 14.61 14.29 0.90
N THR A 347 15.93 14.51 1.07
CA THR A 347 16.48 15.73 1.67
C THR A 347 16.10 16.98 0.87
N ASP A 348 16.19 16.90 -0.46
CA ASP A 348 15.82 18.00 -1.35
C ASP A 348 14.32 18.34 -1.19
N LEU A 349 13.44 17.31 -1.18
CA LEU A 349 12.02 17.51 -0.96
C LEU A 349 11.72 18.09 0.43
N GLN A 350 12.36 17.58 1.49
CA GLN A 350 12.22 18.11 2.85
C GLN A 350 12.61 19.59 2.91
N SER A 351 13.71 19.98 2.23
CA SER A 351 14.18 21.37 2.20
C SER A 351 13.18 22.33 1.53
N ILE A 352 12.42 21.84 0.53
CA ILE A 352 11.36 22.61 -0.11
C ILE A 352 10.13 22.68 0.81
N VAL A 353 9.69 21.53 1.33
CA VAL A 353 8.47 21.42 2.13
C VAL A 353 8.55 22.23 3.43
N GLN A 354 9.73 22.31 4.06
CA GLN A 354 9.97 23.13 5.26
C GLN A 354 9.80 24.62 5.02
N LYS A 355 9.84 25.10 3.76
CA LYS A 355 9.67 26.51 3.42
C LYS A 355 8.21 26.97 3.36
N PHE A 356 7.24 26.09 3.60
CA PHE A 356 5.83 26.50 3.64
C PHE A 356 5.63 27.62 4.67
N GLY A 357 4.94 28.70 4.25
CA GLY A 357 4.74 29.88 5.08
C GLY A 357 5.95 30.82 5.23
N GLN A 358 7.14 30.41 4.76
CA GLN A 358 8.37 31.24 4.75
C GLN A 358 8.58 31.95 3.42
N VAL A 359 7.99 31.46 2.34
CA VAL A 359 7.99 32.04 1.00
C VAL A 359 6.54 32.24 0.52
N PRO A 360 6.28 33.11 -0.47
CA PRO A 360 4.95 33.23 -1.06
C PRO A 360 4.42 31.90 -1.57
N LEU A 361 3.12 31.63 -1.40
CA LEU A 361 2.50 30.35 -1.79
C LEU A 361 2.79 29.99 -3.26
N LYS A 362 2.70 30.96 -4.17
CA LYS A 362 2.99 30.76 -5.60
C LYS A 362 4.42 30.25 -5.83
N GLU A 363 5.39 30.81 -5.12
CA GLU A 363 6.79 30.37 -5.19
C GLU A 363 6.97 28.97 -4.59
N TYR A 364 6.34 28.69 -3.45
CA TYR A 364 6.34 27.37 -2.83
C TYR A 364 5.82 26.31 -3.79
N MET A 365 4.65 26.52 -4.37
CA MET A 365 4.01 25.56 -5.29
C MET A 365 4.84 25.37 -6.56
N LYS A 366 5.48 26.44 -7.08
CA LYS A 366 6.40 26.37 -8.22
C LYS A 366 7.62 25.50 -7.90
N ASN A 367 8.25 25.68 -6.75
CA ASN A 367 9.41 24.87 -6.32
C ASN A 367 9.05 23.37 -6.22
N LEU A 368 7.85 23.02 -5.77
CA LEU A 368 7.38 21.65 -5.75
C LEU A 368 7.21 21.06 -7.16
N ILE A 369 6.69 21.83 -8.12
CA ILE A 369 6.58 21.37 -9.52
C ILE A 369 7.97 21.15 -10.13
N GLU A 370 8.90 22.05 -9.90
CA GLU A 370 10.27 21.91 -10.39
C GLU A 370 10.92 20.62 -9.86
N TYR A 371 10.69 20.29 -8.59
CA TYR A 371 11.14 19.02 -8.01
C TYR A 371 10.56 17.79 -8.75
N TYR A 372 9.30 17.84 -9.19
CA TYR A 372 8.69 16.74 -9.96
C TYR A 372 9.19 16.62 -11.41
N ASN A 373 9.93 17.59 -11.91
CA ASN A 373 10.51 17.56 -13.26
C ASN A 373 11.87 16.83 -13.31
N HIS A 374 12.48 16.59 -12.16
CA HIS A 374 13.77 15.88 -11.98
C HIS A 374 13.56 14.48 -11.42
#